data_603509401e826392f4ddbd1e3420fc56
#
_entry.id   603509401e826392f4ddbd1e3420fc56
#
_cell.length_a   1.000
_cell.length_b   1.000
_cell.length_c   1.000
_cell.angle_alpha   90.00
_cell.angle_beta   90.00
_cell.angle_gamma   90.00
#
_symmetry.space_group_name_H-M   'P 1'
#
loop_
_entity.id
_entity.type
_entity.pdbx_description
1 polymer ?
#
loop_
_entity_poly.entity_id
_entity_poly.type
_entity_poly.pdbx_seq_one_letter_code
_entity_poly.pdbx_strand_id
1 'polypeptide(L)'
;TKVVLVTTAQNKTAVNKDFLNNLIAYKEYITKTLGKQTEIVIIPSRYRNPTNNIEDDKNKASDWWEDDVEDFLFYGKVNFGNTLISCDSHISPTAKNPTEGYEILAEKGHVVLGHSKNHFRTLPRFRGDTLKTICTTGYITTKNYSRSKAGETGALLHSYGFVVVELKDKDTCYIPRNVKVKSDGSFIDITNSVDKNGVHKINSSL
;
A
#
# COMPACT_ATOMS: atom_id res chain seq x y z
N THR A 1 4.49 11.56 -17.63
CA THR A 1 3.77 11.24 -16.37
C THR A 1 4.36 9.97 -15.77
N LYS A 2 4.62 9.99 -14.48
CA LYS A 2 5.14 8.85 -13.72
C LYS A 2 4.10 8.40 -12.71
N VAL A 3 4.01 7.10 -12.47
CA VAL A 3 3.06 6.51 -11.52
C VAL A 3 3.81 5.54 -10.61
N VAL A 4 3.50 5.56 -9.31
CA VAL A 4 3.94 4.53 -8.38
C VAL A 4 2.72 3.90 -7.72
N LEU A 5 2.67 2.58 -7.74
CA LEU A 5 1.67 1.77 -7.04
C LEU A 5 2.31 1.26 -5.75
N VAL A 6 1.82 1.71 -4.60
CA VAL A 6 2.44 1.44 -3.30
C VAL A 6 1.53 0.55 -2.47
N THR A 7 2.01 -0.61 -2.06
CA THR A 7 1.33 -1.49 -1.10
C THR A 7 2.27 -1.93 0.02
N THR A 8 1.84 -2.79 0.90
CA THR A 8 2.63 -3.25 2.04
C THR A 8 2.52 -4.77 2.19
N ALA A 9 3.63 -5.42 2.47
CA ALA A 9 3.69 -6.85 2.78
C ALA A 9 4.13 -7.08 4.22
N GLN A 10 3.38 -7.92 4.94
CA GLN A 10 3.76 -8.38 6.27
C GLN A 10 4.75 -9.53 6.16
N ASN A 11 5.77 -9.54 7.03
CA ASN A 11 6.72 -10.64 7.14
C ASN A 11 6.03 -11.95 7.56
N LYS A 12 6.62 -13.09 7.20
CA LYS A 12 6.18 -14.44 7.59
C LYS A 12 4.70 -14.70 7.28
N THR A 13 4.23 -14.18 6.15
CA THR A 13 2.80 -14.18 5.82
C THR A 13 2.61 -14.36 4.32
N ALA A 14 1.67 -15.23 3.95
CA ALA A 14 1.34 -15.52 2.57
C ALA A 14 0.82 -14.28 1.82
N VAL A 15 1.23 -14.13 0.57
CA VAL A 15 0.76 -13.10 -0.34
C VAL A 15 -0.60 -13.48 -0.94
N ASN A 16 -1.50 -12.54 -1.09
CA ASN A 16 -2.68 -12.70 -1.93
C ASN A 16 -2.22 -12.65 -3.40
N LYS A 17 -2.03 -13.83 -4.01
CA LYS A 17 -1.47 -13.96 -5.35
C LYS A 17 -2.36 -13.37 -6.44
N ASP A 18 -3.66 -13.46 -6.28
CA ASP A 18 -4.61 -12.84 -7.22
C ASP A 18 -4.48 -11.31 -7.20
N PHE A 19 -4.31 -10.72 -6.01
CA PHE A 19 -4.05 -9.29 -5.89
C PHE A 19 -2.70 -8.90 -6.53
N LEU A 20 -1.63 -9.64 -6.26
CA LEU A 20 -0.32 -9.35 -6.85
C LEU A 20 -0.36 -9.43 -8.38
N ASN A 21 -0.96 -10.48 -8.93
CA ASN A 21 -1.11 -10.66 -10.37
C ASN A 21 -1.91 -9.52 -11.01
N ASN A 22 -3.02 -9.13 -10.38
CA ASN A 22 -3.85 -8.03 -10.84
C ASN A 22 -3.12 -6.68 -10.74
N LEU A 23 -2.30 -6.47 -9.70
CA LEU A 23 -1.50 -5.26 -9.55
C LEU A 23 -0.41 -5.15 -10.63
N ILE A 24 0.24 -6.27 -10.96
CA ILE A 24 1.23 -6.36 -12.06
C ILE A 24 0.54 -6.11 -13.41
N ALA A 25 -0.60 -6.74 -13.67
CA ALA A 25 -1.38 -6.52 -14.88
C ALA A 25 -1.80 -5.03 -15.02
N TYR A 26 -2.18 -4.41 -13.91
CA TYR A 26 -2.54 -2.99 -13.90
C TYR A 26 -1.33 -2.08 -14.16
N LYS A 27 -0.16 -2.37 -13.57
CA LYS A 27 1.10 -1.68 -13.90
C LYS A 27 1.39 -1.75 -15.40
N GLU A 28 1.27 -2.93 -16.00
CA GLU A 28 1.51 -3.13 -17.42
C GLU A 28 0.51 -2.34 -18.29
N TYR A 29 -0.75 -2.37 -17.93
CA TYR A 29 -1.78 -1.59 -18.61
C TYR A 29 -1.47 -0.09 -18.58
N ILE A 30 -1.13 0.46 -17.41
CA ILE A 30 -0.77 1.88 -17.27
C ILE A 30 0.46 2.20 -18.13
N THR A 31 1.45 1.32 -18.15
CA THR A 31 2.68 1.52 -18.90
C THR A 31 2.44 1.42 -20.42
N LYS A 32 1.81 0.34 -20.88
CA LYS A 32 1.67 0.03 -22.30
C LYS A 32 0.54 0.80 -22.97
N THR A 33 -0.60 0.94 -22.28
CA THR A 33 -1.83 1.53 -22.86
C THR A 33 -1.93 3.02 -22.59
N LEU A 34 -1.52 3.48 -21.39
CA LEU A 34 -1.59 4.89 -21.04
C LEU A 34 -0.26 5.64 -21.26
N GLY A 35 0.81 4.93 -21.64
CA GLY A 35 2.13 5.52 -21.91
C GLY A 35 2.79 6.18 -20.71
N LYS A 36 2.50 5.70 -19.48
CA LYS A 36 3.04 6.28 -18.24
C LYS A 36 4.09 5.35 -17.64
N GLN A 37 5.25 5.87 -17.31
CA GLN A 37 6.25 5.11 -16.57
C GLN A 37 5.68 4.70 -15.21
N THR A 38 5.58 3.39 -14.95
CA THR A 38 4.92 2.88 -13.75
C THR A 38 5.79 1.88 -13.00
N GLU A 39 5.89 2.08 -11.69
CA GLU A 39 6.64 1.25 -10.75
C GLU A 39 5.70 0.68 -9.67
N ILE A 40 6.05 -0.50 -9.13
CA ILE A 40 5.44 -1.05 -7.93
C ILE A 40 6.46 -0.94 -6.80
N VAL A 41 6.02 -0.44 -5.66
CA VAL A 41 6.80 -0.39 -4.42
C VAL A 41 6.03 -1.12 -3.33
N ILE A 42 6.67 -2.09 -2.69
CA ILE A 42 6.10 -2.81 -1.55
C ILE A 42 6.87 -2.43 -0.29
N ILE A 43 6.15 -1.87 0.67
CA ILE A 43 6.68 -1.48 1.97
C ILE A 43 6.78 -2.73 2.86
N PRO A 44 7.96 -3.10 3.37
CA PRO A 44 8.07 -4.21 4.31
C PRO A 44 7.48 -3.84 5.67
N SER A 45 6.54 -4.63 6.15
CA SER A 45 5.95 -4.50 7.49
C SER A 45 6.36 -5.69 8.36
N ARG A 46 6.75 -5.42 9.60
CA ARG A 46 7.14 -6.44 10.56
C ARG A 46 6.09 -6.57 11.65
N TYR A 47 5.64 -7.79 11.85
CA TYR A 47 4.74 -8.14 12.95
C TYR A 47 5.20 -9.43 13.59
N ARG A 48 5.39 -9.39 14.92
CA ARG A 48 5.68 -10.59 15.70
C ARG A 48 4.36 -11.23 16.13
N ASN A 49 4.00 -12.33 15.49
CA ASN A 49 2.85 -13.13 15.88
C ASN A 49 3.30 -14.34 16.73
N PRO A 50 3.19 -14.30 18.07
CA PRO A 50 3.62 -15.40 18.93
C PRO A 50 2.72 -16.63 18.82
N THR A 51 1.55 -16.53 18.19
CA THR A 51 0.61 -17.64 18.00
C THR A 51 0.65 -18.21 16.58
N ASN A 52 1.59 -17.76 15.78
CA ASN A 52 1.78 -18.28 14.44
C ASN A 52 2.42 -19.67 14.51
N ASN A 53 1.66 -20.70 14.15
CA ASN A 53 2.13 -22.09 14.09
C ASN A 53 2.84 -22.42 12.76
N ILE A 54 3.15 -21.43 11.94
CA ILE A 54 4.06 -21.63 10.79
C ILE A 54 5.47 -21.75 11.40
N GLU A 55 5.68 -22.87 12.08
CA GLU A 55 6.98 -23.31 12.54
C GLU A 55 7.75 -23.88 11.36
N ASP A 56 8.36 -23.01 10.60
CA ASP A 56 9.59 -23.40 9.94
C ASP A 56 10.68 -23.33 11.00
N ASP A 57 11.07 -24.50 11.49
CA ASP A 57 12.14 -24.68 12.49
C ASP A 57 13.49 -24.09 12.03
N LYS A 58 13.60 -23.67 10.78
CA LYS A 58 14.84 -23.18 10.18
C LYS A 58 15.12 -21.70 10.45
N ASN A 59 14.16 -20.88 10.85
CA ASN A 59 14.38 -19.44 10.98
C ASN A 59 13.46 -18.72 11.99
N LYS A 60 13.41 -19.18 13.23
CA LYS A 60 12.67 -18.46 14.32
C LYS A 60 13.13 -17.00 14.51
N ALA A 61 14.32 -16.65 14.04
CA ALA A 61 14.95 -15.35 14.26
C ALA A 61 14.97 -14.43 13.03
N SER A 62 14.79 -14.96 11.80
CA SER A 62 14.88 -14.14 10.58
C SER A 62 13.51 -13.67 10.13
N ASP A 63 13.43 -12.39 9.75
CA ASP A 63 12.32 -11.87 8.96
C ASP A 63 12.47 -12.36 7.52
N TRP A 64 11.37 -12.85 6.95
CA TRP A 64 11.31 -13.22 5.56
C TRP A 64 9.96 -12.75 4.95
N TRP A 65 9.98 -12.55 3.66
CA TRP A 65 8.79 -12.31 2.84
C TRP A 65 8.73 -13.39 1.75
N GLU A 66 7.58 -13.61 1.15
CA GLU A 66 7.50 -14.53 0.02
C GLU A 66 8.32 -14.00 -1.16
N ASP A 67 8.97 -14.92 -1.90
CA ASP A 67 9.84 -14.61 -3.05
C ASP A 67 9.11 -13.76 -4.10
N ASP A 68 7.81 -13.99 -4.29
CA ASP A 68 6.98 -13.26 -5.25
C ASP A 68 6.96 -11.73 -5.04
N VAL A 69 7.25 -11.25 -3.85
CA VAL A 69 7.26 -9.82 -3.50
C VAL A 69 8.66 -9.26 -3.25
N GLU A 70 9.68 -10.08 -3.16
CA GLU A 70 11.04 -9.65 -2.82
C GLU A 70 11.59 -8.58 -3.77
N ASP A 71 11.38 -8.74 -5.07
CA ASP A 71 11.84 -7.80 -6.10
C ASP A 71 11.17 -6.41 -6.00
N PHE A 72 10.06 -6.30 -5.30
CA PHE A 72 9.31 -5.06 -5.12
C PHE A 72 9.53 -4.41 -3.76
N LEU A 73 10.24 -5.11 -2.84
CA LEU A 73 10.49 -4.57 -1.50
C LEU A 73 11.42 -3.38 -1.57
N PHE A 74 11.03 -2.31 -0.91
CA PHE A 74 11.85 -1.11 -0.79
C PHE A 74 12.03 -0.72 0.67
N TYR A 75 13.26 -0.44 1.05
CA TYR A 75 13.65 -0.04 2.40
C TYR A 75 14.09 1.42 2.43
N GLY A 76 13.75 2.14 3.50
CA GLY A 76 14.13 3.53 3.65
C GLY A 76 13.04 4.52 3.25
N LYS A 77 13.43 5.69 2.76
CA LYS A 77 12.52 6.78 2.37
C LYS A 77 12.82 7.22 0.94
N VAL A 78 11.78 7.44 0.17
CA VAL A 78 11.91 7.99 -1.18
C VAL A 78 10.91 9.11 -1.40
N ASN A 79 11.40 10.22 -1.96
CA ASN A 79 10.54 11.29 -2.42
C ASN A 79 10.18 11.04 -3.89
N PHE A 80 8.91 10.88 -4.15
CA PHE A 80 8.35 10.80 -5.49
C PHE A 80 7.59 12.10 -5.76
N GLY A 81 8.29 13.07 -6.36
CA GLY A 81 7.82 14.44 -6.46
C GLY A 81 7.60 15.07 -5.07
N ASN A 82 6.40 15.59 -4.83
CA ASN A 82 5.96 16.13 -3.55
C ASN A 82 5.36 15.08 -2.59
N THR A 83 5.56 13.79 -2.87
CA THR A 83 5.06 12.70 -2.03
C THR A 83 6.21 11.92 -1.42
N LEU A 84 6.27 11.82 -0.11
CA LEU A 84 7.18 10.95 0.61
C LEU A 84 6.56 9.56 0.75
N ILE A 85 7.26 8.54 0.26
CA ILE A 85 6.95 7.13 0.55
C ILE A 85 7.94 6.68 1.63
N SER A 86 7.45 6.39 2.83
CA SER A 86 8.27 6.01 3.98
C SER A 86 8.13 4.51 4.25
N CYS A 87 9.18 3.76 3.91
CA CYS A 87 9.24 2.31 4.09
C CYS A 87 9.97 1.91 5.38
N ASP A 88 10.50 2.87 6.13
CA ASP A 88 11.19 2.67 7.42
C ASP A 88 10.34 3.06 8.63
N SER A 89 9.12 3.52 8.42
CA SER A 89 8.18 3.83 9.49
C SER A 89 7.53 2.54 10.00
N HIS A 90 8.07 2.01 11.10
CA HIS A 90 7.57 0.77 11.69
C HIS A 90 6.29 1.02 12.50
N ILE A 91 5.15 1.04 11.83
CA ILE A 91 3.85 1.19 12.46
C ILE A 91 3.34 -0.20 12.83
N SER A 92 2.92 -0.40 14.09
CA SER A 92 2.31 -1.67 14.49
C SER A 92 1.08 -1.96 13.64
N PRO A 93 0.97 -3.14 13.00
CA PRO A 93 -0.19 -3.51 12.18
C PRO A 93 -1.51 -3.52 12.95
N THR A 94 -1.46 -3.51 14.27
CA THR A 94 -2.63 -3.47 15.15
C THR A 94 -3.00 -2.04 15.60
N ALA A 95 -2.28 -1.01 15.14
CA ALA A 95 -2.56 0.37 15.49
C ALA A 95 -3.92 0.81 14.92
N LYS A 96 -4.76 1.39 15.77
CA LYS A 96 -6.07 1.93 15.34
C LYS A 96 -5.93 3.20 14.50
N ASN A 97 -4.98 4.07 14.87
CA ASN A 97 -4.68 5.36 14.23
C ASN A 97 -3.27 5.35 13.65
N PRO A 98 -3.04 4.70 12.50
CA PRO A 98 -1.69 4.48 11.97
C PRO A 98 -1.02 5.75 11.44
N THR A 99 -1.74 6.85 11.30
CA THR A 99 -1.21 8.13 10.79
C THR A 99 -0.92 9.14 11.89
N GLU A 100 -1.23 8.83 13.14
CA GLU A 100 -1.02 9.73 14.28
C GLU A 100 0.47 9.81 14.63
N GLY A 101 0.97 11.02 14.83
CA GLY A 101 2.39 11.29 15.12
C GLY A 101 3.29 11.37 13.88
N TYR A 102 2.76 11.12 12.69
CA TYR A 102 3.52 11.19 11.44
C TYR A 102 3.26 12.48 10.63
N GLU A 103 2.54 13.45 11.19
CA GLU A 103 2.18 14.71 10.53
C GLU A 103 3.40 15.51 10.08
N ILE A 104 4.48 15.44 10.85
CA ILE A 104 5.72 16.13 10.54
C ILE A 104 6.36 15.65 9.23
N LEU A 105 6.12 14.41 8.82
CA LEU A 105 6.64 13.90 7.57
C LEU A 105 5.99 14.54 6.34
N ALA A 106 4.80 15.15 6.51
CA ALA A 106 4.07 15.83 5.44
C ALA A 106 4.49 17.28 5.21
N GLU A 107 5.69 17.67 5.66
CA GLU A 107 6.18 19.04 5.51
C GLU A 107 6.11 19.53 4.05
N LYS A 108 6.53 18.69 3.11
CA LYS A 108 6.62 19.01 1.68
C LYS A 108 5.39 18.65 0.85
N GLY A 109 4.39 17.96 1.42
CA GLY A 109 3.21 17.56 0.67
C GLY A 109 2.53 16.30 1.21
N HIS A 110 2.52 15.23 0.42
CA HIS A 110 1.84 13.98 0.77
C HIS A 110 2.79 12.98 1.41
N VAL A 111 2.24 12.08 2.23
CA VAL A 111 2.97 10.95 2.83
C VAL A 111 2.21 9.65 2.62
N VAL A 112 2.92 8.63 2.21
CA VAL A 112 2.43 7.25 2.11
C VAL A 112 3.18 6.39 3.11
N LEU A 113 2.44 5.71 3.99
CA LEU A 113 2.96 4.82 5.03
C LEU A 113 2.45 3.40 4.84
N GLY A 114 3.26 2.42 5.25
CA GLY A 114 2.85 1.02 5.26
C GLY A 114 2.01 0.67 6.48
N HIS A 115 0.78 0.18 6.26
CA HIS A 115 -0.07 -0.33 7.34
C HIS A 115 -1.20 -1.22 6.80
N SER A 116 -1.67 -2.17 7.62
CA SER A 116 -2.75 -3.10 7.29
C SER A 116 -4.12 -2.43 7.02
N LYS A 117 -4.37 -1.28 7.61
CA LYS A 117 -5.55 -0.46 7.38
C LYS A 117 -5.31 0.45 6.18
N ASN A 118 -6.18 0.40 5.19
CA ASN A 118 -6.18 1.37 4.10
C ASN A 118 -6.90 2.64 4.59
N HIS A 119 -6.14 3.70 4.85
CA HIS A 119 -6.63 4.92 5.49
C HIS A 119 -6.10 6.17 4.77
N PHE A 120 -6.92 7.22 4.76
CA PHE A 120 -6.60 8.49 4.15
C PHE A 120 -7.01 9.62 5.09
N ARG A 121 -6.13 10.61 5.28
CA ARG A 121 -6.38 11.79 6.09
C ARG A 121 -5.78 13.04 5.45
N THR A 122 -6.53 14.13 5.41
CA THR A 122 -6.02 15.46 5.08
C THR A 122 -5.43 16.12 6.30
N LEU A 123 -4.41 16.96 6.10
CA LEU A 123 -3.81 17.74 7.19
C LEU A 123 -4.22 19.19 7.08
N PRO A 124 -4.30 19.89 8.23
CA PRO A 124 -4.45 21.34 8.28
C PRO A 124 -3.35 22.04 7.49
N ARG A 125 -3.69 23.13 6.84
CA ARG A 125 -2.75 23.94 6.07
C ARG A 125 -3.09 25.42 6.23
N PHE A 126 -2.10 26.28 6.03
CA PHE A 126 -2.34 27.70 5.92
C PHE A 126 -3.01 28.05 4.58
N ARG A 127 -3.72 29.16 4.55
CA ARG A 127 -4.34 29.65 3.31
C ARG A 127 -3.27 29.86 2.24
N GLY A 128 -3.48 29.25 1.08
CA GLY A 128 -2.53 29.33 -0.06
C GLY A 128 -1.54 28.17 -0.14
N ASP A 129 -1.40 27.35 0.89
CA ASP A 129 -0.56 26.15 0.84
C ASP A 129 -1.19 25.08 -0.03
N THR A 130 -0.35 24.20 -0.59
CA THR A 130 -0.78 23.00 -1.30
C THR A 130 -1.45 22.00 -0.34
N LEU A 131 -2.34 21.17 -0.89
CA LEU A 131 -2.96 20.10 -0.09
C LEU A 131 -1.89 19.15 0.45
N LYS A 132 -2.00 18.83 1.74
CA LYS A 132 -1.16 17.85 2.43
C LYS A 132 -2.02 16.69 2.91
N THR A 133 -1.56 15.47 2.69
CA THR A 133 -2.28 14.26 3.08
C THR A 133 -1.33 13.21 3.65
N ILE A 134 -1.86 12.39 4.56
CA ILE A 134 -1.21 11.15 4.98
C ILE A 134 -2.15 10.01 4.65
N CYS A 135 -1.63 9.00 3.98
CA CYS A 135 -2.38 7.79 3.69
C CYS A 135 -1.58 6.53 4.03
N THR A 136 -2.31 5.46 4.30
CA THR A 136 -1.75 4.13 4.48
C THR A 136 -2.31 3.18 3.42
N THR A 137 -1.50 2.19 3.06
CA THR A 137 -1.71 1.40 1.84
C THR A 137 -2.79 0.32 1.95
N GLY A 138 -2.96 -0.29 3.12
CA GLY A 138 -3.48 -1.66 3.18
C GLY A 138 -2.37 -2.67 2.91
N TYR A 139 -2.68 -3.97 2.98
CA TYR A 139 -1.72 -5.05 2.78
C TYR A 139 -1.99 -5.82 1.49
N ILE A 140 -0.91 -6.39 0.92
CA ILE A 140 -0.98 -7.41 -0.14
C ILE A 140 -0.97 -8.82 0.45
N THR A 141 -0.53 -8.97 1.69
CA THR A 141 -0.47 -10.25 2.42
C THR A 141 -1.78 -10.57 3.12
N THR A 142 -2.03 -11.84 3.34
CA THR A 142 -3.22 -12.34 4.04
C THR A 142 -3.22 -11.98 5.52
N LYS A 143 -4.33 -12.27 6.22
CA LYS A 143 -4.41 -12.01 7.66
C LYS A 143 -3.54 -12.99 8.45
N ASN A 144 -2.63 -12.46 9.25
CA ASN A 144 -1.80 -13.24 10.16
C ASN A 144 -1.56 -12.46 11.45
N TYR A 145 -2.48 -12.58 12.40
CA TYR A 145 -2.44 -11.85 13.67
C TYR A 145 -2.51 -12.80 14.87
N SER A 146 -1.95 -12.34 15.98
CA SER A 146 -2.05 -13.07 17.24
C SER A 146 -3.50 -13.18 17.74
N ARG A 147 -3.76 -14.18 18.58
CA ARG A 147 -5.08 -14.37 19.24
C ARG A 147 -5.31 -13.41 20.42
N SER A 148 -4.47 -12.39 20.57
CA SER A 148 -4.67 -11.34 21.58
C SER A 148 -5.73 -10.33 21.12
N LYS A 149 -6.28 -9.56 22.07
CA LYS A 149 -7.20 -8.46 21.78
C LYS A 149 -6.65 -7.45 20.75
N ALA A 150 -5.33 -7.19 20.80
CA ALA A 150 -4.67 -6.34 19.81
C ALA A 150 -4.65 -7.02 18.42
N GLY A 151 -4.34 -8.32 18.35
CA GLY A 151 -4.36 -9.08 17.11
C GLY A 151 -5.76 -9.18 16.51
N GLU A 152 -6.80 -9.37 17.31
CA GLU A 152 -8.20 -9.33 16.86
C GLU A 152 -8.55 -7.95 16.26
N THR A 153 -8.09 -6.87 16.89
CA THR A 153 -8.23 -5.51 16.34
C THR A 153 -7.51 -5.38 15.00
N GLY A 154 -6.28 -5.89 14.90
CA GLY A 154 -5.53 -5.90 13.64
C GLY A 154 -6.26 -6.68 12.55
N ALA A 155 -6.78 -7.86 12.86
CA ALA A 155 -7.56 -8.67 11.93
C ALA A 155 -8.86 -7.99 11.44
N LEU A 156 -9.51 -7.22 12.32
CA LEU A 156 -10.70 -6.45 11.98
C LEU A 156 -10.38 -5.28 11.05
N LEU A 157 -9.26 -4.59 11.29
CA LEU A 157 -8.84 -3.42 10.52
C LEU A 157 -8.12 -3.78 9.22
N HIS A 158 -7.68 -5.03 9.08
CA HIS A 158 -6.95 -5.49 7.92
C HIS A 158 -7.76 -5.34 6.64
N SER A 159 -7.18 -4.67 5.68
CA SER A 159 -7.73 -4.49 4.34
C SER A 159 -6.66 -4.74 3.28
N TYR A 160 -7.03 -5.41 2.21
CA TYR A 160 -6.23 -5.40 1.00
C TYR A 160 -6.34 -4.04 0.33
N GLY A 161 -5.21 -3.54 -0.17
CA GLY A 161 -5.21 -2.25 -0.83
C GLY A 161 -3.83 -1.75 -1.24
N PHE A 162 -3.85 -0.68 -1.99
CA PHE A 162 -2.65 0.05 -2.41
C PHE A 162 -2.96 1.54 -2.59
N VAL A 163 -1.90 2.32 -2.71
CA VAL A 163 -1.98 3.75 -2.99
C VAL A 163 -1.40 4.02 -4.37
N VAL A 164 -2.10 4.80 -5.17
CA VAL A 164 -1.60 5.29 -6.45
C VAL A 164 -1.08 6.71 -6.26
N VAL A 165 0.21 6.90 -6.51
CA VAL A 165 0.84 8.21 -6.58
C VAL A 165 1.13 8.52 -8.04
N GLU A 166 0.41 9.48 -8.59
CA GLU A 166 0.55 9.89 -10.00
C GLU A 166 1.12 11.29 -10.08
N LEU A 167 2.32 11.43 -10.66
CA LEU A 167 2.94 12.72 -10.91
C LEU A 167 2.45 13.27 -12.24
N LYS A 168 2.03 14.52 -12.22
CA LYS A 168 1.69 15.30 -13.40
C LYS A 168 2.76 16.36 -13.65
N ASP A 169 2.38 17.49 -14.20
CA ASP A 169 3.28 18.57 -14.55
C ASP A 169 4.16 18.99 -13.37
N LYS A 170 5.45 19.26 -13.64
CA LYS A 170 6.46 19.65 -12.64
C LYS A 170 6.66 18.64 -11.51
N ASP A 171 6.51 17.34 -11.80
CA ASP A 171 6.67 16.26 -10.83
C ASP A 171 5.81 16.45 -9.56
N THR A 172 4.56 16.87 -9.73
CA THR A 172 3.63 17.11 -8.64
C THR A 172 2.48 16.10 -8.63
N CYS A 173 2.26 15.45 -7.50
CA CYS A 173 1.05 14.70 -7.19
C CYS A 173 0.01 15.67 -6.61
N TYR A 174 -1.19 15.75 -7.20
CA TYR A 174 -2.27 16.58 -6.66
C TYR A 174 -2.89 15.92 -5.40
N ILE A 175 -3.12 14.61 -5.48
CA ILE A 175 -3.64 13.82 -4.37
C ILE A 175 -3.35 12.34 -4.62
N PRO A 176 -2.73 11.62 -3.66
CA PRO A 176 -2.63 10.17 -3.72
C PRO A 176 -4.01 9.52 -3.66
N ARG A 177 -4.21 8.42 -4.36
CA ARG A 177 -5.48 7.69 -4.36
C ARG A 177 -5.36 6.38 -3.61
N ASN A 178 -6.19 6.19 -2.60
CA ASN A 178 -6.32 4.90 -1.93
C ASN A 178 -7.26 3.98 -2.72
N VAL A 179 -6.77 2.82 -3.11
CA VAL A 179 -7.54 1.79 -3.80
C VAL A 179 -7.73 0.61 -2.87
N LYS A 180 -9.00 0.26 -2.62
CA LYS A 180 -9.36 -0.96 -1.89
C LYS A 180 -9.41 -2.14 -2.84
N VAL A 181 -8.90 -3.26 -2.39
CA VAL A 181 -8.86 -4.52 -3.13
C VAL A 181 -9.76 -5.52 -2.42
N LYS A 182 -10.55 -6.28 -3.18
CA LYS A 182 -11.38 -7.36 -2.64
C LYS A 182 -10.53 -8.59 -2.31
N SER A 183 -11.11 -9.53 -1.57
CA SER A 183 -10.43 -10.78 -1.20
C SER A 183 -10.02 -11.64 -2.39
N ASP A 184 -10.74 -11.53 -3.50
CA ASP A 184 -10.44 -12.18 -4.78
C ASP A 184 -9.38 -11.44 -5.61
N GLY A 185 -8.73 -10.43 -5.05
CA GLY A 185 -7.70 -9.63 -5.70
C GLY A 185 -8.21 -8.58 -6.69
N SER A 186 -9.53 -8.50 -6.93
CA SER A 186 -10.10 -7.53 -7.85
C SER A 186 -10.24 -6.14 -7.22
N PHE A 187 -10.15 -5.09 -8.04
CA PHE A 187 -10.28 -3.70 -7.59
C PHE A 187 -10.76 -2.76 -8.71
N ILE A 188 -11.11 -1.56 -8.29
CA ILE A 188 -11.47 -0.46 -9.19
C ILE A 188 -10.60 0.75 -8.86
N ASP A 189 -9.92 1.30 -9.87
CA ASP A 189 -9.25 2.61 -9.79
C ASP A 189 -9.83 3.54 -10.86
N ILE A 190 -10.59 4.55 -10.42
CA ILE A 190 -11.32 5.52 -11.25
C ILE A 190 -12.28 4.78 -12.20
N THR A 191 -11.91 4.66 -13.46
CA THR A 191 -12.73 4.04 -14.53
C THR A 191 -12.20 2.67 -14.97
N ASN A 192 -11.19 2.15 -14.31
CA ASN A 192 -10.59 0.86 -14.62
C ASN A 192 -11.01 -0.18 -13.57
N SER A 193 -11.65 -1.25 -14.00
CA SER A 193 -11.88 -2.45 -13.21
C SER A 193 -10.81 -3.47 -13.53
N VAL A 194 -10.21 -4.05 -12.53
CA VAL A 194 -9.13 -5.03 -12.67
C VAL A 194 -9.52 -6.31 -11.96
N ASP A 195 -9.45 -7.41 -12.66
CA ASP A 195 -9.74 -8.74 -12.15
C ASP A 195 -8.86 -9.80 -12.85
N LYS A 196 -9.08 -11.08 -12.57
CA LYS A 196 -8.33 -12.20 -13.18
C LYS A 196 -8.36 -12.25 -14.71
N ASN A 197 -9.31 -11.55 -15.34
CA ASN A 197 -9.44 -11.48 -16.80
C ASN A 197 -8.71 -10.28 -17.39
N GLY A 198 -8.11 -9.42 -16.56
CA GLY A 198 -7.34 -8.27 -16.96
C GLY A 198 -7.96 -6.92 -16.57
N VAL A 199 -7.62 -5.89 -17.32
CA VAL A 199 -8.07 -4.51 -17.07
C VAL A 199 -9.18 -4.13 -18.03
N HIS A 200 -10.31 -3.71 -17.51
CA HIS A 200 -11.50 -3.33 -18.27
C HIS A 200 -11.92 -1.91 -17.93
N LYS A 201 -12.31 -1.13 -18.94
CA LYS A 201 -12.93 0.18 -18.68
C LYS A 201 -14.37 -0.01 -18.22
N ILE A 202 -14.74 0.65 -17.14
CA ILE A 202 -16.11 0.74 -16.70
C ILE A 202 -16.82 1.74 -17.61
N ASN A 203 -17.77 1.27 -18.41
CA ASN A 203 -18.64 2.16 -19.17
C ASN A 203 -19.58 2.87 -18.19
N SER A 204 -19.31 4.13 -17.88
CA SER A 204 -20.27 4.98 -17.19
C SER A 204 -21.32 5.41 -18.21
N SER A 205 -22.36 4.63 -18.40
CA SER A 205 -23.61 5.14 -18.93
C SER A 205 -24.29 5.93 -17.81
N LEU A 206 -23.97 7.21 -17.67
CA LEU A 206 -24.80 8.22 -17.05
C LEU A 206 -25.62 8.90 -18.12
#